data_04f33b267d5615d889db46f827401b4d
#
_entry.id   04f33b267d5615d889db46f827401b4d
#
_cell.length_a   1.000
_cell.length_b   1.000
_cell.length_c   1.000
_cell.angle_alpha   90.00
_cell.angle_beta   90.00
_cell.angle_gamma   90.00
#
_symmetry.space_group_name_H-M   'P 1'
#
loop_
_entity.id
_entity.type
_entity.pdbx_description
1 polymer ?
#
loop_
_entity_poly.entity_id
_entity_poly.type
_entity_poly.pdbx_seq_one_letter_code
_entity_poly.pdbx_strand_id
1 'polypeptide(L)'
;MSFSVKDSQKDFEYNGTNLNALFAQRKNLISLTFYKMIKEILRFNKNSTLMLKNNEEISLGEYLNREAYSDFFKKYYILPMGSAIWSSDIKTMMAFPAKFFIRFFDNHGMLNVNDRPQWLTISGGSINYVKKLIAPFERKIKLNTHIKFIDRKNDHVEIQFYDRAEKFDWVFFACHSDEALKLIKSPTQNEKDILQSIPYIDNEVILHFDERFMPRRKLAWAAWNYHINQDSALPVSLTYNMNILQNLKINVPILVTLNPQEKIDKHKIIKKLSYAHPQYSLKSIEAQSKYHLISGVNRTSYAGAYWGNGFHEDGVKSAIDAIKQFNKVHGF
;
A
#
# COMPACT_ATOMS: atom_id res chain seq x y z
N MET A 1 2.27 15.16 1.22
CA MET A 1 3.26 14.06 1.07
C MET A 1 4.36 14.53 0.14
N SER A 2 5.63 14.30 0.46
CA SER A 2 6.76 14.59 -0.43
C SER A 2 7.33 13.27 -0.96
N PHE A 3 7.76 13.29 -2.23
CA PHE A 3 8.27 12.12 -2.93
C PHE A 3 9.54 12.46 -3.70
N SER A 4 10.55 11.62 -3.59
CA SER A 4 11.80 11.73 -4.34
C SER A 4 12.14 10.44 -5.07
N VAL A 5 12.92 10.57 -6.12
CA VAL A 5 13.48 9.47 -6.89
C VAL A 5 15.01 9.61 -6.90
N LYS A 6 15.69 8.49 -6.66
CA LYS A 6 17.15 8.36 -6.69
C LYS A 6 17.55 7.20 -7.61
N ASP A 7 18.34 7.50 -8.65
CA ASP A 7 19.07 6.50 -9.46
C ASP A 7 20.56 6.68 -9.22
N SER A 8 21.13 5.82 -8.39
CA SER A 8 22.55 5.93 -7.99
C SER A 8 23.51 5.66 -9.14
N GLN A 9 23.14 4.86 -10.13
CA GLN A 9 24.02 4.53 -11.28
C GLN A 9 24.08 5.67 -12.30
N LYS A 10 22.94 6.34 -12.54
CA LYS A 10 22.89 7.46 -13.50
C LYS A 10 23.13 8.81 -12.84
N ASP A 11 23.48 8.82 -11.54
CA ASP A 11 23.57 10.06 -10.75
C ASP A 11 22.39 10.99 -11.04
N PHE A 12 21.17 10.48 -10.85
CA PHE A 12 19.94 11.21 -11.07
C PHE A 12 19.08 11.21 -9.81
N GLU A 13 18.70 12.41 -9.36
CA GLU A 13 17.80 12.55 -8.21
C GLU A 13 16.99 13.85 -8.28
N TYR A 14 15.78 13.81 -7.78
CA TYR A 14 14.92 14.98 -7.63
C TYR A 14 13.84 14.72 -6.56
N ASN A 15 13.18 15.81 -6.13
CA ASN A 15 12.03 15.78 -5.23
C ASN A 15 10.93 16.69 -5.78
N GLY A 16 9.72 16.18 -5.93
CA GLY A 16 8.57 16.87 -6.52
C GLY A 16 7.84 17.86 -5.61
N THR A 17 8.40 18.27 -4.46
CA THR A 17 7.70 19.11 -3.47
C THR A 17 7.56 20.56 -3.91
N ASN A 18 8.63 21.15 -4.47
CA ASN A 18 8.68 22.53 -4.96
C ASN A 18 9.76 22.68 -6.03
N LEU A 19 9.80 23.81 -6.72
CA LEU A 19 10.77 24.05 -7.80
C LEU A 19 12.23 23.93 -7.36
N ASN A 20 12.59 24.41 -6.17
CA ASN A 20 13.95 24.29 -5.68
C ASN A 20 14.36 22.84 -5.44
N ALA A 21 13.48 22.03 -4.87
CA ALA A 21 13.67 20.60 -4.65
C ALA A 21 13.61 19.79 -5.96
N LEU A 22 12.76 20.18 -6.91
CA LEU A 22 12.67 19.56 -8.23
C LEU A 22 14.00 19.68 -8.98
N PHE A 23 14.66 20.83 -8.86
CA PHE A 23 16.01 21.10 -9.40
C PHE A 23 17.11 20.99 -8.33
N ALA A 24 16.93 20.16 -7.29
CA ALA A 24 17.96 19.89 -6.29
C ALA A 24 19.30 19.49 -6.96
N GLN A 25 19.20 18.72 -8.03
CA GLN A 25 20.31 18.44 -8.94
C GLN A 25 20.34 19.48 -10.06
N ARG A 26 21.18 20.51 -9.91
CA ARG A 26 21.20 21.69 -10.79
C ARG A 26 21.43 21.39 -12.28
N LYS A 27 22.10 20.28 -12.63
CA LYS A 27 22.24 19.86 -14.04
C LYS A 27 20.89 19.59 -14.73
N ASN A 28 19.82 19.31 -13.97
CA ASN A 28 18.48 19.13 -14.53
C ASN A 28 17.89 20.42 -15.10
N LEU A 29 18.42 21.61 -14.74
CA LEU A 29 18.01 22.90 -15.30
C LEU A 29 18.29 23.02 -16.81
N ILE A 30 19.27 22.28 -17.33
CA ILE A 30 19.64 22.28 -18.76
C ILE A 30 19.24 20.97 -19.46
N SER A 31 18.48 20.09 -18.82
CA SER A 31 18.10 18.78 -19.36
C SER A 31 16.76 18.83 -20.09
N LEU A 32 16.78 18.76 -21.42
CA LEU A 32 15.57 18.71 -22.25
C LEU A 32 14.69 17.50 -21.89
N THR A 33 15.31 16.35 -21.58
CA THR A 33 14.60 15.14 -21.17
C THR A 33 13.85 15.34 -19.85
N PHE A 34 14.44 16.10 -18.92
CA PHE A 34 13.79 16.41 -17.65
C PHE A 34 12.57 17.35 -17.84
N TYR A 35 12.72 18.38 -18.69
CA TYR A 35 11.57 19.24 -19.04
C TYR A 35 10.46 18.47 -19.79
N LYS A 36 10.84 17.53 -20.66
CA LYS A 36 9.85 16.65 -21.31
C LYS A 36 9.07 15.85 -20.28
N MET A 37 9.75 15.28 -19.28
CA MET A 37 9.08 14.55 -18.18
C MET A 37 8.12 15.48 -17.42
N ILE A 38 8.51 16.70 -17.08
CA ILE A 38 7.61 17.66 -16.41
C ILE A 38 6.37 17.95 -17.26
N LYS A 39 6.55 18.17 -18.58
CA LYS A 39 5.41 18.35 -19.50
C LYS A 39 4.50 17.13 -19.55
N GLU A 40 5.07 15.93 -19.52
CA GLU A 40 4.32 14.67 -19.49
C GLU A 40 3.57 14.46 -18.16
N ILE A 41 4.14 14.89 -17.04
CA ILE A 41 3.44 14.93 -15.73
C ILE A 41 2.19 15.81 -15.84
N LEU A 42 2.32 17.02 -16.35
CA LEU A 42 1.20 17.95 -16.52
C LEU A 42 0.13 17.39 -17.49
N ARG A 43 0.56 16.74 -18.59
CA ARG A 43 -0.34 16.06 -19.53
C ARG A 43 -1.08 14.91 -18.87
N PHE A 44 -0.38 14.07 -18.10
CA PHE A 44 -0.98 12.96 -17.37
C PHE A 44 -2.03 13.48 -16.36
N ASN A 45 -1.67 14.47 -15.57
CA ASN A 45 -2.56 15.07 -14.58
C ASN A 45 -3.85 15.60 -15.21
N LYS A 46 -3.76 16.23 -16.39
CA LYS A 46 -4.92 16.80 -17.09
C LYS A 46 -5.78 15.74 -17.77
N ASN A 47 -5.17 14.74 -18.40
CA ASN A 47 -5.88 13.87 -19.35
C ASN A 47 -6.29 12.52 -18.75
N SER A 48 -5.59 12.04 -17.71
CA SER A 48 -5.84 10.70 -17.16
C SER A 48 -7.25 10.51 -16.62
N THR A 49 -7.86 11.54 -16.03
CA THR A 49 -9.23 11.48 -15.51
C THR A 49 -10.29 11.21 -16.58
N LEU A 50 -10.00 11.48 -17.86
CA LEU A 50 -10.89 11.14 -18.96
C LEU A 50 -11.15 9.64 -19.05
N MET A 51 -10.16 8.83 -18.64
CA MET A 51 -10.30 7.38 -18.60
C MET A 51 -11.33 6.90 -17.57
N LEU A 52 -11.57 7.66 -16.50
CA LEU A 52 -12.58 7.31 -15.49
C LEU A 52 -14.02 7.38 -16.04
N LYS A 53 -14.22 8.08 -17.16
CA LYS A 53 -15.53 8.29 -17.81
C LYS A 53 -15.92 7.21 -18.81
N ASN A 54 -14.97 6.37 -19.23
CA ASN A 54 -15.23 5.28 -20.16
C ASN A 54 -15.35 3.93 -19.42
N ASN A 55 -15.84 2.89 -20.10
CA ASN A 55 -16.01 1.54 -19.50
C ASN A 55 -14.83 0.60 -19.80
N GLU A 56 -13.72 1.12 -20.30
CA GLU A 56 -12.59 0.32 -20.70
C GLU A 56 -11.75 -0.11 -19.49
N GLU A 57 -11.48 -1.40 -19.37
CA GLU A 57 -10.63 -1.97 -18.32
C GLU A 57 -9.30 -2.41 -18.93
N ILE A 58 -8.27 -1.55 -18.84
CA ILE A 58 -6.92 -1.80 -19.32
C ILE A 58 -5.89 -1.64 -18.21
N SER A 59 -4.72 -2.22 -18.42
CA SER A 59 -3.58 -2.03 -17.52
C SER A 59 -2.98 -0.62 -17.64
N LEU A 60 -2.26 -0.21 -16.59
CA LEU A 60 -1.51 1.05 -16.59
C LEU A 60 -0.48 1.08 -17.73
N GLY A 61 0.19 -0.05 -17.99
CA GLY A 61 1.14 -0.18 -19.08
C GLY A 61 0.53 0.05 -20.44
N GLU A 62 -0.64 -0.56 -20.73
CA GLU A 62 -1.39 -0.35 -21.97
C GLU A 62 -1.82 1.10 -22.12
N TYR A 63 -2.35 1.71 -21.06
CA TYR A 63 -2.71 3.12 -21.04
C TYR A 63 -1.50 4.02 -21.35
N LEU A 64 -0.38 3.83 -20.65
CA LEU A 64 0.83 4.65 -20.85
C LEU A 64 1.43 4.49 -22.24
N ASN A 65 1.34 3.30 -22.83
CA ASN A 65 1.82 3.02 -24.21
C ASN A 65 0.90 3.65 -25.25
N ARG A 66 -0.41 3.48 -25.12
CA ARG A 66 -1.41 4.07 -25.99
C ARG A 66 -1.31 5.58 -26.06
N GLU A 67 -1.14 6.23 -24.92
CA GLU A 67 -0.98 7.67 -24.81
C GLU A 67 0.45 8.16 -25.14
N ALA A 68 1.33 7.27 -25.62
CA ALA A 68 2.71 7.58 -26.01
C ALA A 68 3.52 8.36 -24.97
N TYR A 69 3.44 7.95 -23.70
CA TYR A 69 4.32 8.49 -22.65
C TYR A 69 5.74 7.95 -22.80
N SER A 70 6.73 8.82 -22.61
CA SER A 70 8.14 8.43 -22.76
C SER A 70 8.59 7.44 -21.67
N ASP A 71 9.60 6.62 -22.01
CA ASP A 71 10.19 5.69 -21.04
C ASP A 71 10.84 6.42 -19.85
N PHE A 72 11.31 7.65 -20.06
CA PHE A 72 11.85 8.48 -18.99
C PHE A 72 10.74 8.86 -17.98
N PHE A 73 9.56 9.29 -18.45
CA PHE A 73 8.41 9.57 -17.59
C PHE A 73 7.94 8.30 -16.86
N LYS A 74 7.84 7.16 -17.57
CA LYS A 74 7.47 5.88 -16.96
C LYS A 74 8.48 5.51 -15.87
N LYS A 75 9.77 5.48 -16.20
CA LYS A 75 10.85 5.02 -15.31
C LYS A 75 11.07 5.93 -14.10
N TYR A 76 11.00 7.24 -14.27
CA TYR A 76 11.41 8.19 -13.23
C TYR A 76 10.27 8.93 -12.53
N TYR A 77 9.02 8.73 -12.94
CA TYR A 77 7.89 9.37 -12.28
C TYR A 77 6.75 8.41 -11.95
N ILE A 78 6.00 7.93 -12.96
CA ILE A 78 4.69 7.31 -12.70
C ILE A 78 4.80 5.91 -12.10
N LEU A 79 5.71 5.05 -12.61
CA LEU A 79 5.91 3.72 -12.07
C LEU A 79 6.56 3.75 -10.68
N PRO A 80 7.62 4.56 -10.40
CA PRO A 80 8.11 4.77 -9.04
C PRO A 80 7.04 5.22 -8.04
N MET A 81 6.17 6.14 -8.44
CA MET A 81 5.10 6.64 -7.58
C MET A 81 4.12 5.52 -7.22
N GLY A 82 3.64 4.78 -8.22
CA GLY A 82 2.74 3.65 -7.98
C GLY A 82 3.41 2.52 -7.20
N SER A 83 4.63 2.14 -7.57
CA SER A 83 5.40 1.12 -6.86
C SER A 83 5.60 1.48 -5.39
N ALA A 84 5.85 2.75 -5.08
CA ALA A 84 6.01 3.21 -3.70
C ALA A 84 4.70 3.11 -2.90
N ILE A 85 3.55 3.39 -3.53
CA ILE A 85 2.23 3.37 -2.86
C ILE A 85 1.81 1.93 -2.52
N TRP A 86 1.99 0.99 -3.45
CA TRP A 86 1.51 -0.38 -3.30
C TRP A 86 2.60 -1.43 -3.07
N SER A 87 3.84 -1.01 -2.87
CA SER A 87 5.01 -1.90 -2.67
C SER A 87 5.15 -2.97 -3.76
N SER A 88 4.81 -2.60 -4.99
CA SER A 88 4.80 -3.48 -6.16
C SER A 88 6.02 -3.24 -7.04
N ASP A 89 6.59 -4.31 -7.63
CA ASP A 89 7.63 -4.18 -8.63
C ASP A 89 7.11 -3.51 -9.92
N ILE A 90 8.03 -3.10 -10.79
CA ILE A 90 7.69 -2.37 -12.03
C ILE A 90 6.82 -3.21 -12.98
N LYS A 91 7.05 -4.52 -13.08
CA LYS A 91 6.27 -5.41 -13.95
C LYS A 91 4.83 -5.52 -13.45
N THR A 92 4.65 -5.72 -12.16
CA THR A 92 3.33 -5.74 -11.51
C THR A 92 2.62 -4.40 -11.67
N MET A 93 3.35 -3.28 -11.53
CA MET A 93 2.78 -1.94 -11.72
C MET A 93 2.38 -1.67 -13.17
N MET A 94 3.08 -2.19 -14.16
CA MET A 94 2.67 -2.11 -15.57
C MET A 94 1.37 -2.90 -15.85
N ALA A 95 1.16 -4.01 -15.15
CA ALA A 95 -0.08 -4.80 -15.23
C ALA A 95 -1.21 -4.27 -14.33
N PHE A 96 -0.95 -3.25 -13.54
CA PHE A 96 -1.90 -2.67 -12.58
C PHE A 96 -3.12 -2.05 -13.28
N PRO A 97 -4.34 -2.15 -12.71
CA PRO A 97 -5.53 -1.57 -13.34
C PRO A 97 -5.43 -0.05 -13.46
N ALA A 98 -5.45 0.48 -14.68
CA ALA A 98 -5.26 1.91 -14.94
C ALA A 98 -6.32 2.79 -14.25
N LYS A 99 -7.60 2.40 -14.32
CA LYS A 99 -8.68 3.14 -13.65
C LYS A 99 -8.53 3.20 -12.14
N PHE A 100 -8.13 2.08 -11.52
CA PHE A 100 -7.93 2.02 -10.08
C PHE A 100 -6.79 2.96 -9.67
N PHE A 101 -5.67 2.94 -10.40
CA PHE A 101 -4.53 3.83 -10.22
C PHE A 101 -4.95 5.31 -10.36
N ILE A 102 -5.60 5.67 -11.46
CA ILE A 102 -5.98 7.05 -11.75
C ILE A 102 -7.01 7.56 -10.74
N ARG A 103 -8.00 6.75 -10.36
CA ARG A 103 -8.99 7.09 -9.33
C ARG A 103 -8.35 7.35 -7.98
N PHE A 104 -7.35 6.53 -7.62
CA PHE A 104 -6.60 6.75 -6.39
C PHE A 104 -5.86 8.10 -6.42
N PHE A 105 -5.18 8.41 -7.53
CA PHE A 105 -4.46 9.67 -7.69
C PHE A 105 -5.41 10.88 -7.65
N ASP A 106 -6.55 10.77 -8.28
CA ASP A 106 -7.60 11.82 -8.30
C ASP A 106 -8.16 12.05 -6.90
N ASN A 107 -8.60 11.00 -6.21
CA ASN A 107 -9.16 11.05 -4.86
C ASN A 107 -8.19 11.65 -3.82
N HIS A 108 -6.88 11.48 -4.03
CA HIS A 108 -5.84 11.98 -3.12
C HIS A 108 -5.23 13.32 -3.55
N GLY A 109 -5.81 13.97 -4.58
CA GLY A 109 -5.31 15.24 -5.11
C GLY A 109 -3.91 15.16 -5.72
N MET A 110 -3.45 13.95 -6.08
CA MET A 110 -2.10 13.75 -6.63
C MET A 110 -2.00 14.18 -8.10
N LEU A 111 -3.13 14.34 -8.79
CA LEU A 111 -3.22 14.90 -10.14
C LEU A 111 -3.20 16.43 -10.14
N ASN A 112 -3.26 17.09 -8.98
CA ASN A 112 -3.18 18.54 -8.87
C ASN A 112 -1.73 19.00 -8.70
N VAL A 113 -1.37 20.11 -9.34
CA VAL A 113 -0.09 20.80 -9.11
C VAL A 113 -0.20 21.73 -7.91
N ASN A 114 -1.29 22.51 -7.89
CA ASN A 114 -1.68 23.42 -6.81
C ASN A 114 -2.81 22.79 -5.97
N ASP A 115 -3.08 23.35 -4.82
CA ASP A 115 -4.21 22.98 -3.95
C ASP A 115 -4.21 21.48 -3.55
N ARG A 116 -3.02 20.93 -3.34
CA ARG A 116 -2.88 19.57 -2.83
C ARG A 116 -3.36 19.50 -1.38
N PRO A 117 -4.13 18.45 -1.01
CA PRO A 117 -4.59 18.29 0.36
C PRO A 117 -3.41 18.20 1.33
N GLN A 118 -3.56 18.83 2.49
CA GLN A 118 -2.59 18.69 3.57
C GLN A 118 -2.65 17.26 4.12
N TRP A 119 -1.56 16.54 4.02
CA TRP A 119 -1.44 15.22 4.63
C TRP A 119 -1.24 15.35 6.13
N LEU A 120 -1.98 14.54 6.88
CA LEU A 120 -1.94 14.51 8.34
C LEU A 120 -1.46 13.15 8.81
N THR A 121 -0.88 13.11 10.01
CA THR A 121 -0.50 11.89 10.72
C THR A 121 -0.93 11.99 12.17
N ILE A 122 -1.12 10.86 12.83
CA ILE A 122 -1.44 10.84 14.26
C ILE A 122 -0.20 11.23 15.06
N SER A 123 -0.31 12.29 15.85
CA SER A 123 0.78 12.71 16.74
C SER A 123 1.18 11.59 17.70
N GLY A 124 2.47 11.24 17.71
CA GLY A 124 3.02 10.14 18.48
C GLY A 124 2.72 8.74 17.91
N GLY A 125 2.21 8.66 16.67
CA GLY A 125 2.00 7.40 15.96
C GLY A 125 0.63 6.76 16.16
N SER A 126 0.31 5.79 15.32
CA SER A 126 -1.01 5.14 15.27
C SER A 126 -1.37 4.37 16.55
N ILE A 127 -0.41 3.98 17.36
CA ILE A 127 -0.65 3.31 18.65
C ILE A 127 -1.57 4.13 19.58
N ASN A 128 -1.57 5.47 19.43
CA ASN A 128 -2.38 6.33 20.27
C ASN A 128 -3.88 6.19 20.03
N TYR A 129 -4.32 6.04 18.78
CA TYR A 129 -5.73 5.77 18.51
C TYR A 129 -6.08 4.30 18.78
N VAL A 130 -5.17 3.36 18.51
CA VAL A 130 -5.39 1.94 18.80
C VAL A 130 -5.69 1.74 20.28
N LYS A 131 -4.89 2.31 21.18
CA LYS A 131 -5.13 2.23 22.64
C LYS A 131 -6.52 2.73 23.04
N LYS A 132 -6.98 3.82 22.43
CA LYS A 132 -8.34 4.36 22.70
C LYS A 132 -9.44 3.46 22.17
N LEU A 133 -9.25 2.87 20.98
CA LEU A 133 -10.23 1.96 20.38
C LEU A 133 -10.39 0.67 21.17
N ILE A 134 -9.30 0.07 21.65
CA ILE A 134 -9.34 -1.21 22.36
C ILE A 134 -9.75 -1.09 23.84
N ALA A 135 -9.62 0.09 24.45
CA ALA A 135 -9.85 0.29 25.89
C ALA A 135 -11.19 -0.32 26.41
N PRO A 136 -12.34 -0.23 25.69
CA PRO A 136 -13.60 -0.81 26.18
C PRO A 136 -13.60 -2.34 26.26
N PHE A 137 -12.73 -3.03 25.50
CA PHE A 137 -12.69 -4.49 25.42
C PHE A 137 -11.28 -5.08 25.57
N GLU A 138 -10.33 -4.32 26.08
CA GLU A 138 -8.92 -4.73 26.24
C GLU A 138 -8.78 -6.08 26.96
N ARG A 139 -9.59 -6.30 28.02
CA ARG A 139 -9.60 -7.55 28.78
C ARG A 139 -10.08 -8.79 27.98
N LYS A 140 -10.74 -8.58 26.85
CA LYS A 140 -11.21 -9.66 25.95
C LYS A 140 -10.20 -10.00 24.87
N ILE A 141 -9.11 -9.21 24.75
CA ILE A 141 -8.06 -9.45 23.76
C ILE A 141 -7.13 -10.56 24.27
N LYS A 142 -7.04 -11.63 23.48
CA LYS A 142 -6.15 -12.76 23.74
C LYS A 142 -4.96 -12.69 22.79
N LEU A 143 -3.82 -12.18 23.23
CA LEU A 143 -2.56 -12.14 22.47
C LEU A 143 -1.88 -13.51 22.47
N ASN A 144 -0.96 -13.73 21.50
CA ASN A 144 -0.18 -14.98 21.37
C ASN A 144 -1.07 -16.22 21.28
N THR A 145 -2.25 -16.10 20.66
CA THR A 145 -3.21 -17.17 20.51
C THR A 145 -3.06 -17.79 19.12
N HIS A 146 -2.64 -19.05 19.06
CA HIS A 146 -2.43 -19.79 17.83
C HIS A 146 -3.69 -20.58 17.45
N ILE A 147 -4.42 -20.09 16.44
CA ILE A 147 -5.59 -20.76 15.87
C ILE A 147 -5.10 -21.79 14.86
N LYS A 148 -5.57 -23.05 14.99
CA LYS A 148 -5.24 -24.15 14.09
C LYS A 148 -6.13 -24.15 12.85
N PHE A 149 -7.44 -24.07 13.08
CA PHE A 149 -8.46 -23.90 12.02
C PHE A 149 -9.78 -23.41 12.62
N ILE A 150 -10.68 -22.98 11.74
CA ILE A 150 -12.03 -22.54 12.06
C ILE A 150 -13.00 -23.44 11.30
N ASP A 151 -13.87 -24.16 12.04
CA ASP A 151 -14.89 -25.07 11.53
C ASP A 151 -16.28 -24.42 11.71
N ARG A 152 -16.97 -24.17 10.60
CA ARG A 152 -18.27 -23.50 10.60
C ARG A 152 -19.37 -24.55 10.53
N LYS A 153 -20.22 -24.57 11.55
CA LYS A 153 -21.39 -25.44 11.66
C LYS A 153 -22.67 -24.65 11.33
N ASN A 154 -23.79 -25.35 11.24
CA ASN A 154 -25.08 -24.72 10.93
C ASN A 154 -25.50 -23.72 12.02
N ASP A 155 -25.23 -24.03 13.29
CA ASP A 155 -25.70 -23.31 14.47
C ASP A 155 -24.57 -22.47 15.18
N HIS A 156 -23.31 -22.81 14.96
CA HIS A 156 -22.16 -22.13 15.58
C HIS A 156 -20.88 -22.17 14.73
N VAL A 157 -19.87 -21.47 15.17
CA VAL A 157 -18.49 -21.55 14.66
C VAL A 157 -17.64 -22.15 15.77
N GLU A 158 -16.84 -23.17 15.45
CA GLU A 158 -15.86 -23.75 16.35
C GLU A 158 -14.46 -23.28 15.97
N ILE A 159 -13.80 -22.60 16.87
CA ILE A 159 -12.38 -22.21 16.72
C ILE A 159 -11.52 -23.25 17.42
N GLN A 160 -10.74 -23.98 16.63
CA GLN A 160 -9.79 -24.98 17.11
C GLN A 160 -8.44 -24.33 17.39
N PHE A 161 -8.02 -24.36 18.61
CA PHE A 161 -6.66 -24.06 19.06
C PHE A 161 -5.84 -25.36 19.14
N TYR A 162 -4.56 -25.26 19.50
CA TYR A 162 -3.73 -26.45 19.67
C TYR A 162 -4.11 -27.28 20.89
N ASP A 163 -4.60 -26.63 21.94
CA ASP A 163 -4.89 -27.21 23.28
C ASP A 163 -6.39 -27.32 23.59
N ARG A 164 -7.26 -26.63 22.87
CA ARG A 164 -8.70 -26.57 23.14
C ARG A 164 -9.52 -26.18 21.91
N ALA A 165 -10.84 -26.29 22.04
CA ALA A 165 -11.79 -25.70 21.10
C ALA A 165 -12.76 -24.77 21.84
N GLU A 166 -13.14 -23.67 21.21
CA GLU A 166 -14.14 -22.72 21.73
C GLU A 166 -15.23 -22.49 20.69
N LYS A 167 -16.49 -22.36 21.15
CA LYS A 167 -17.67 -22.11 20.29
C LYS A 167 -18.05 -20.65 20.31
N PHE A 168 -18.44 -20.13 19.14
CA PHE A 168 -18.89 -18.77 18.94
C PHE A 168 -20.07 -18.73 17.98
N ASP A 169 -20.89 -17.68 18.05
CA ASP A 169 -22.02 -17.51 17.13
C ASP A 169 -21.58 -17.05 15.75
N TRP A 170 -20.45 -16.32 15.67
CA TRP A 170 -19.94 -15.67 14.45
C TRP A 170 -18.44 -15.46 14.50
N VAL A 171 -17.80 -15.42 13.32
CA VAL A 171 -16.38 -15.05 13.18
C VAL A 171 -16.19 -13.88 12.21
N PHE A 172 -15.40 -12.90 12.63
CA PHE A 172 -14.91 -11.81 11.79
C PHE A 172 -13.43 -12.01 11.52
N PHE A 173 -13.06 -12.28 10.28
CA PHE A 173 -11.67 -12.32 9.85
C PHE A 173 -11.18 -10.89 9.59
N ALA A 174 -10.25 -10.42 10.41
CA ALA A 174 -9.59 -9.10 10.26
C ALA A 174 -8.09 -9.25 9.99
N CYS A 175 -7.66 -10.38 9.45
CA CYS A 175 -6.31 -10.71 8.99
C CYS A 175 -6.24 -10.65 7.46
N HIS A 176 -5.08 -10.96 6.87
CA HIS A 176 -4.93 -11.02 5.41
C HIS A 176 -5.88 -12.05 4.77
N SER A 177 -6.26 -11.83 3.49
CA SER A 177 -7.20 -12.72 2.81
C SER A 177 -6.66 -14.15 2.67
N ASP A 178 -5.37 -14.31 2.40
CA ASP A 178 -4.71 -15.60 2.30
C ASP A 178 -4.60 -16.31 3.66
N GLU A 179 -4.40 -15.56 4.75
CA GLU A 179 -4.40 -16.07 6.12
C GLU A 179 -5.81 -16.53 6.53
N ALA A 180 -6.83 -15.71 6.22
CA ALA A 180 -8.23 -16.09 6.47
C ALA A 180 -8.57 -17.41 5.76
N LEU A 181 -8.21 -17.54 4.48
CA LEU A 181 -8.45 -18.76 3.71
C LEU A 181 -7.76 -19.99 4.30
N LYS A 182 -6.52 -19.86 4.77
CA LYS A 182 -5.77 -20.95 5.42
C LYS A 182 -6.40 -21.41 6.73
N LEU A 183 -7.04 -20.50 7.45
CA LEU A 183 -7.71 -20.81 8.72
C LEU A 183 -9.04 -21.52 8.54
N ILE A 184 -9.73 -21.37 7.43
CA ILE A 184 -11.01 -21.99 7.17
C ILE A 184 -10.84 -23.47 6.83
N LYS A 185 -11.38 -24.38 7.68
CA LYS A 185 -11.26 -25.84 7.51
C LYS A 185 -11.88 -26.34 6.20
N SER A 186 -13.04 -25.80 5.83
CA SER A 186 -13.79 -26.20 4.64
C SER A 186 -14.28 -24.95 3.91
N PRO A 187 -13.40 -24.26 3.15
CA PRO A 187 -13.80 -23.08 2.40
C PRO A 187 -14.69 -23.43 1.22
N THR A 188 -15.71 -22.61 0.96
CA THR A 188 -16.55 -22.69 -0.23
C THR A 188 -15.75 -22.35 -1.48
N GLN A 189 -16.28 -22.66 -2.68
CA GLN A 189 -15.62 -22.28 -3.93
C GLN A 189 -15.51 -20.74 -4.07
N ASN A 190 -16.56 -19.99 -3.71
CA ASN A 190 -16.51 -18.53 -3.73
C ASN A 190 -15.40 -17.96 -2.82
N GLU A 191 -15.25 -18.50 -1.60
CA GLU A 191 -14.19 -18.07 -0.68
C GLU A 191 -12.81 -18.35 -1.26
N LYS A 192 -12.59 -19.53 -1.86
CA LYS A 192 -11.32 -19.84 -2.53
C LYS A 192 -11.06 -18.85 -3.66
N ASP A 193 -12.00 -18.66 -4.57
CA ASP A 193 -11.83 -17.84 -5.76
C ASP A 193 -11.59 -16.36 -5.41
N ILE A 194 -12.32 -15.83 -4.43
CA ILE A 194 -12.26 -14.43 -4.03
C ILE A 194 -10.99 -14.15 -3.19
N LEU A 195 -10.76 -14.94 -2.12
CA LEU A 195 -9.65 -14.66 -1.19
C LEU A 195 -8.27 -14.93 -1.82
N GLN A 196 -8.14 -15.93 -2.72
CA GLN A 196 -6.90 -16.20 -3.45
C GLN A 196 -6.59 -15.16 -4.52
N SER A 197 -7.59 -14.37 -4.96
CA SER A 197 -7.39 -13.36 -6.00
C SER A 197 -6.67 -12.12 -5.50
N ILE A 198 -6.40 -12.02 -4.20
CA ILE A 198 -5.63 -10.94 -3.57
C ILE A 198 -4.35 -11.56 -2.98
N PRO A 199 -3.31 -11.79 -3.79
CA PRO A 199 -2.05 -12.35 -3.31
C PRO A 199 -1.25 -11.33 -2.50
N TYR A 200 -0.35 -11.82 -1.66
CA TYR A 200 0.54 -11.01 -0.85
C TYR A 200 2.01 -11.26 -1.22
N ILE A 201 2.82 -10.22 -1.10
CA ILE A 201 4.28 -10.30 -1.28
C ILE A 201 4.94 -9.83 0.00
N ASP A 202 5.86 -10.65 0.52
CA ASP A 202 6.67 -10.30 1.67
C ASP A 202 7.71 -9.24 1.30
N ASN A 203 7.89 -8.27 2.20
CA ASN A 203 8.89 -7.24 2.09
C ASN A 203 9.80 -7.26 3.32
N GLU A 204 11.11 -7.27 3.11
CA GLU A 204 12.06 -6.98 4.17
C GLU A 204 11.94 -5.50 4.55
N VAL A 205 11.76 -5.22 5.82
CA VAL A 205 11.61 -3.85 6.34
C VAL A 205 12.64 -3.61 7.41
N ILE A 206 13.51 -2.61 7.22
CA ILE A 206 14.58 -2.29 8.15
C ILE A 206 14.39 -0.88 8.71
N LEU A 207 14.24 -0.78 10.02
CA LEU A 207 14.31 0.49 10.76
C LEU A 207 15.77 0.79 11.08
N HIS A 208 16.28 1.95 10.65
CA HIS A 208 17.70 2.29 10.77
C HIS A 208 17.92 3.81 10.73
N PHE A 209 19.19 4.23 10.84
CA PHE A 209 19.63 5.62 10.69
C PHE A 209 20.81 5.80 9.73
N ASP A 210 20.92 4.96 8.71
CA ASP A 210 21.98 5.04 7.69
C ASP A 210 21.58 6.01 6.56
N GLU A 211 22.12 7.22 6.58
CA GLU A 211 21.81 8.31 5.63
C GLU A 211 22.15 7.97 4.17
N ARG A 212 22.98 6.95 3.90
CA ARG A 212 23.31 6.51 2.53
C ARG A 212 22.07 6.13 1.72
N PHE A 213 20.99 5.72 2.42
CA PHE A 213 19.71 5.39 1.82
C PHE A 213 18.85 6.61 1.48
N MET A 214 19.30 7.80 1.80
CA MET A 214 18.67 9.06 1.35
C MET A 214 19.33 9.57 0.05
N PRO A 215 18.67 10.46 -0.72
CA PRO A 215 19.32 11.18 -1.81
C PRO A 215 20.61 11.88 -1.33
N ARG A 216 21.61 11.99 -2.20
CA ARG A 216 22.88 12.66 -1.86
C ARG A 216 22.67 14.14 -1.50
N ARG A 217 21.74 14.79 -2.20
CA ARG A 217 21.41 16.20 -1.98
C ARG A 217 20.29 16.33 -0.95
N LYS A 218 20.55 17.01 0.16
CA LYS A 218 19.54 17.21 1.22
C LYS A 218 18.25 17.89 0.70
N LEU A 219 18.36 18.76 -0.31
CA LEU A 219 17.20 19.37 -0.98
C LEU A 219 16.29 18.33 -1.68
N ALA A 220 16.83 17.17 -2.05
CA ALA A 220 16.07 16.09 -2.64
C ALA A 220 15.45 15.14 -1.59
N TRP A 221 15.74 15.32 -0.29
CA TRP A 221 15.15 14.50 0.75
C TRP A 221 13.65 14.70 0.82
N ALA A 222 12.91 13.58 0.84
CA ALA A 222 11.47 13.57 0.90
C ALA A 222 10.99 12.62 2.01
N ALA A 223 9.70 12.68 2.31
CA ALA A 223 9.07 11.70 3.19
C ALA A 223 9.19 10.28 2.63
N TRP A 224 9.08 10.13 1.30
CA TRP A 224 9.19 8.90 0.55
C TRP A 224 10.32 9.04 -0.48
N ASN A 225 11.32 8.18 -0.43
CA ASN A 225 12.51 8.23 -1.29
C ASN A 225 12.64 6.91 -2.03
N TYR A 226 12.25 6.91 -3.30
CA TYR A 226 12.27 5.73 -4.17
C TYR A 226 13.67 5.51 -4.75
N HIS A 227 14.14 4.27 -4.70
CA HIS A 227 15.41 3.87 -5.29
C HIS A 227 15.15 3.12 -6.60
N ILE A 228 15.69 3.63 -7.71
CA ILE A 228 15.58 2.97 -9.01
C ILE A 228 16.40 1.67 -8.98
N ASN A 229 15.70 0.55 -9.17
CA ASN A 229 16.32 -0.74 -9.40
C ASN A 229 16.77 -0.84 -10.85
N GLN A 230 17.92 -1.48 -11.08
CA GLN A 230 18.41 -1.76 -12.44
C GLN A 230 17.65 -2.94 -13.04
N ASP A 231 17.35 -3.92 -12.24
CA ASP A 231 16.50 -5.04 -12.60
C ASP A 231 15.06 -4.74 -12.19
N SER A 232 14.17 -4.71 -13.17
CA SER A 232 12.74 -4.46 -12.98
C SER A 232 12.00 -5.60 -12.29
N ALA A 233 12.61 -6.78 -12.19
CA ALA A 233 12.06 -7.93 -11.48
C ALA A 233 12.35 -7.90 -9.97
N LEU A 234 13.27 -7.03 -9.52
CA LEU A 234 13.54 -6.87 -8.10
C LEU A 234 12.38 -6.16 -7.40
N PRO A 235 12.10 -6.53 -6.14
CA PRO A 235 11.11 -5.85 -5.32
C PRO A 235 11.37 -4.34 -5.24
N VAL A 236 10.31 -3.58 -5.04
CA VAL A 236 10.41 -2.13 -4.82
C VAL A 236 11.37 -1.82 -3.68
N SER A 237 12.28 -0.86 -3.91
CA SER A 237 13.15 -0.33 -2.86
C SER A 237 12.76 1.11 -2.54
N LEU A 238 12.39 1.34 -1.30
CA LEU A 238 11.83 2.61 -0.84
C LEU A 238 12.31 2.93 0.58
N THR A 239 12.76 4.16 0.81
CA THR A 239 13.13 4.64 2.14
C THR A 239 12.17 5.73 2.61
N TYR A 240 11.47 5.48 3.70
CA TYR A 240 10.66 6.47 4.40
C TYR A 240 11.55 7.25 5.38
N ASN A 241 11.43 8.57 5.34
CA ASN A 241 12.04 9.45 6.34
C ASN A 241 11.01 9.79 7.42
N MET A 242 11.15 9.16 8.57
CA MET A 242 10.19 9.28 9.68
C MET A 242 10.25 10.67 10.34
N ASN A 243 11.40 11.37 10.28
CA ASN A 243 11.51 12.73 10.78
C ASN A 243 10.57 13.67 10.02
N ILE A 244 10.48 13.50 8.68
CA ILE A 244 9.55 14.27 7.84
C ILE A 244 8.11 13.79 8.02
N LEU A 245 7.88 12.45 8.00
CA LEU A 245 6.54 11.87 8.08
C LEU A 245 5.84 12.16 9.40
N GLN A 246 6.56 12.10 10.51
CA GLN A 246 6.00 12.25 11.85
C GLN A 246 6.44 13.55 12.55
N ASN A 247 7.10 14.47 11.81
CA ASN A 247 7.61 15.73 12.35
C ASN A 247 8.46 15.55 13.63
N LEU A 248 9.37 14.55 13.59
CA LEU A 248 10.24 14.26 14.73
C LEU A 248 11.28 15.37 14.91
N LYS A 249 11.44 15.87 16.12
CA LYS A 249 12.39 16.93 16.48
C LYS A 249 13.73 16.36 16.97
N ILE A 250 14.33 15.49 16.16
CA ILE A 250 15.63 14.85 16.46
C ILE A 250 16.58 15.07 15.28
N ASN A 251 17.87 15.16 15.58
CA ASN A 251 18.89 15.47 14.58
C ASN A 251 19.32 14.25 13.74
N VAL A 252 19.09 13.03 14.26
CA VAL A 252 19.41 11.79 13.57
C VAL A 252 18.23 11.39 12.68
N PRO A 253 18.44 11.09 11.39
CA PRO A 253 17.34 10.63 10.55
C PRO A 253 16.91 9.20 10.95
N ILE A 254 15.68 9.03 11.30
CA ILE A 254 15.06 7.71 11.50
C ILE A 254 14.44 7.30 10.17
N LEU A 255 14.94 6.20 9.64
CA LEU A 255 14.59 5.70 8.31
C LEU A 255 13.96 4.32 8.40
N VAL A 256 12.97 4.08 7.53
CA VAL A 256 12.40 2.76 7.31
C VAL A 256 12.61 2.42 5.84
N THR A 257 13.44 1.42 5.56
CA THR A 257 13.72 1.00 4.17
C THR A 257 13.09 -0.36 3.90
N LEU A 258 12.30 -0.41 2.83
CA LEU A 258 11.76 -1.64 2.25
C LEU A 258 12.78 -2.17 1.23
N ASN A 259 13.05 -3.47 1.30
CA ASN A 259 13.85 -4.24 0.34
C ASN A 259 15.15 -3.50 -0.04
N PRO A 260 16.04 -3.23 0.92
CA PRO A 260 17.27 -2.50 0.66
C PRO A 260 18.15 -3.26 -0.33
N GLN A 261 18.62 -2.59 -1.40
CA GLN A 261 19.46 -3.18 -2.43
C GLN A 261 20.92 -3.24 -2.04
N GLU A 262 21.30 -2.42 -1.09
CA GLU A 262 22.63 -2.37 -0.50
C GLU A 262 22.56 -2.77 0.96
N LYS A 263 23.66 -3.28 1.51
CA LYS A 263 23.70 -3.63 2.94
C LYS A 263 23.71 -2.37 3.78
N ILE A 264 22.73 -2.26 4.68
CA ILE A 264 22.70 -1.26 5.74
C ILE A 264 23.80 -1.61 6.76
N ASP A 265 24.51 -0.60 7.24
CA ASP A 265 25.51 -0.77 8.28
C ASP A 265 24.86 -1.40 9.52
N LYS A 266 25.42 -2.52 9.98
CA LYS A 266 24.88 -3.30 11.11
C LYS A 266 24.74 -2.47 12.38
N HIS A 267 25.66 -1.52 12.60
CA HIS A 267 25.64 -0.64 13.79
C HIS A 267 24.57 0.47 13.69
N LYS A 268 23.97 0.65 12.52
CA LYS A 268 22.89 1.63 12.28
C LYS A 268 21.50 0.98 12.20
N ILE A 269 21.39 -0.33 12.30
CA ILE A 269 20.13 -1.04 12.30
C ILE A 269 19.51 -1.00 13.70
N ILE A 270 18.28 -0.54 13.80
CA ILE A 270 17.48 -0.55 15.01
C ILE A 270 16.63 -1.82 15.07
N LYS A 271 15.95 -2.18 13.97
CA LYS A 271 15.09 -3.36 13.90
C LYS A 271 14.94 -3.87 12.48
N LYS A 272 14.84 -5.20 12.32
CA LYS A 272 14.44 -5.87 11.08
C LYS A 272 13.05 -6.47 11.26
N LEU A 273 12.22 -6.35 10.24
CA LEU A 273 10.84 -6.83 10.21
C LEU A 273 10.57 -7.44 8.83
N SER A 274 9.53 -8.26 8.73
CA SER A 274 8.94 -8.69 7.46
C SER A 274 7.48 -8.28 7.45
N TYR A 275 7.03 -7.63 6.38
CA TYR A 275 5.63 -7.27 6.19
C TYR A 275 5.15 -7.71 4.81
N ALA A 276 4.01 -8.38 4.79
CA ALA A 276 3.35 -8.77 3.55
C ALA A 276 2.39 -7.66 3.08
N HIS A 277 2.47 -7.30 1.79
CA HIS A 277 1.58 -6.32 1.18
C HIS A 277 0.71 -6.96 0.10
N PRO A 278 -0.60 -6.62 0.04
CA PRO A 278 -1.50 -7.13 -1.00
C PRO A 278 -1.09 -6.59 -2.38
N GLN A 279 -1.20 -7.44 -3.40
CA GLN A 279 -0.94 -7.07 -4.78
C GLN A 279 -2.26 -6.92 -5.53
N TYR A 280 -2.44 -5.77 -6.17
CA TYR A 280 -3.65 -5.45 -6.91
C TYR A 280 -3.49 -5.73 -8.41
N SER A 281 -4.51 -6.37 -8.97
CA SER A 281 -4.64 -6.71 -10.38
C SER A 281 -6.10 -6.55 -10.82
N LEU A 282 -6.41 -6.67 -12.10
CA LEU A 282 -7.80 -6.70 -12.58
C LEU A 282 -8.60 -7.79 -11.85
N LYS A 283 -7.98 -8.96 -11.64
CA LYS A 283 -8.61 -10.08 -10.91
C LYS A 283 -8.90 -9.74 -9.45
N SER A 284 -7.99 -9.05 -8.75
CA SER A 284 -8.24 -8.65 -7.35
C SER A 284 -9.32 -7.58 -7.23
N ILE A 285 -9.39 -6.64 -8.17
CA ILE A 285 -10.47 -5.63 -8.22
C ILE A 285 -11.82 -6.29 -8.49
N GLU A 286 -11.87 -7.26 -9.40
CA GLU A 286 -13.08 -8.07 -9.63
C GLU A 286 -13.48 -8.82 -8.36
N ALA A 287 -12.52 -9.42 -7.65
CA ALA A 287 -12.76 -10.10 -6.38
C ALA A 287 -13.34 -9.18 -5.30
N GLN A 288 -12.84 -7.94 -5.19
CA GLN A 288 -13.39 -6.93 -4.28
C GLN A 288 -14.89 -6.69 -4.55
N SER A 289 -15.32 -6.61 -5.81
CA SER A 289 -16.74 -6.43 -6.16
C SER A 289 -17.64 -7.60 -5.74
N LYS A 290 -17.07 -8.79 -5.57
CA LYS A 290 -17.73 -10.03 -5.17
C LYS A 290 -17.73 -10.26 -3.64
N TYR A 291 -17.27 -9.31 -2.85
CA TYR A 291 -17.21 -9.38 -1.38
C TYR A 291 -18.49 -9.89 -0.74
N HIS A 292 -19.66 -9.45 -1.23
CA HIS A 292 -20.98 -9.82 -0.72
C HIS A 292 -21.33 -11.31 -0.89
N LEU A 293 -20.60 -12.06 -1.73
CA LEU A 293 -20.82 -13.50 -1.92
C LEU A 293 -20.23 -14.35 -0.80
N ILE A 294 -19.32 -13.79 -0.01
CA ILE A 294 -18.62 -14.52 1.06
C ILE A 294 -18.81 -13.89 2.45
N SER A 295 -18.99 -12.58 2.54
CA SER A 295 -19.16 -11.88 3.81
C SER A 295 -20.66 -11.85 4.18
N GLY A 296 -20.99 -12.17 5.42
CA GLY A 296 -22.38 -12.36 5.87
C GLY A 296 -22.92 -13.77 5.58
N VAL A 297 -22.08 -14.70 5.13
CA VAL A 297 -22.45 -16.07 4.76
C VAL A 297 -21.74 -17.07 5.67
N ASN A 298 -22.38 -18.20 5.99
CA ASN A 298 -21.80 -19.27 6.83
C ASN A 298 -21.23 -18.77 8.15
N ARG A 299 -21.93 -17.85 8.84
CA ARG A 299 -21.51 -17.23 10.11
C ARG A 299 -20.14 -16.56 10.06
N THR A 300 -19.82 -15.97 8.90
CA THR A 300 -18.49 -15.42 8.63
C THR A 300 -18.60 -14.04 8.00
N SER A 301 -17.76 -13.14 8.46
CA SER A 301 -17.56 -11.83 7.82
C SER A 301 -16.05 -11.54 7.67
N TYR A 302 -15.71 -10.72 6.69
CA TYR A 302 -14.32 -10.36 6.38
C TYR A 302 -14.14 -8.84 6.46
N ALA A 303 -13.07 -8.41 7.11
CA ALA A 303 -12.66 -7.01 7.18
C ALA A 303 -11.16 -6.90 6.90
N GLY A 304 -10.76 -5.86 6.20
CA GLY A 304 -9.36 -5.61 5.89
C GLY A 304 -9.21 -4.51 4.85
N ALA A 305 -8.09 -3.79 4.90
CA ALA A 305 -7.80 -2.70 3.96
C ALA A 305 -7.71 -3.18 2.49
N TYR A 306 -7.46 -4.47 2.28
CA TYR A 306 -7.39 -5.09 0.95
C TYR A 306 -8.74 -5.15 0.21
N TRP A 307 -9.86 -4.87 0.88
CA TRP A 307 -11.17 -4.66 0.25
C TRP A 307 -11.33 -3.28 -0.41
N GLY A 308 -10.34 -2.40 -0.24
CA GLY A 308 -10.24 -1.08 -0.87
C GLY A 308 -8.85 -0.87 -1.49
N ASN A 309 -8.27 0.30 -1.25
CA ASN A 309 -6.96 0.68 -1.80
C ASN A 309 -5.76 0.25 -0.93
N GLY A 310 -5.99 -0.37 0.23
CA GLY A 310 -4.96 -0.84 1.15
C GLY A 310 -4.58 0.13 2.27
N PHE A 311 -5.41 1.14 2.57
CA PHE A 311 -5.13 2.16 3.59
C PHE A 311 -5.99 2.00 4.85
N HIS A 312 -5.64 2.71 5.92
CA HIS A 312 -6.35 2.63 7.22
C HIS A 312 -7.85 2.88 7.08
N GLU A 313 -8.25 3.87 6.30
CA GLU A 313 -9.67 4.18 6.06
C GLU A 313 -10.41 3.04 5.35
N ASP A 314 -9.75 2.34 4.43
CA ASP A 314 -10.34 1.17 3.76
C ASP A 314 -10.56 0.04 4.77
N GLY A 315 -9.65 -0.13 5.73
CA GLY A 315 -9.84 -1.08 6.85
C GLY A 315 -11.08 -0.74 7.68
N VAL A 316 -11.25 0.53 8.05
CA VAL A 316 -12.43 1.00 8.81
C VAL A 316 -13.72 0.80 8.01
N LYS A 317 -13.75 1.20 6.74
CA LYS A 317 -14.91 1.02 5.85
C LYS A 317 -15.30 -0.45 5.73
N SER A 318 -14.33 -1.33 5.50
CA SER A 318 -14.59 -2.77 5.39
C SER A 318 -15.15 -3.36 6.68
N ALA A 319 -14.68 -2.91 7.85
CA ALA A 319 -15.21 -3.33 9.14
C ALA A 319 -16.67 -2.85 9.34
N ILE A 320 -16.99 -1.62 8.96
CA ILE A 320 -18.36 -1.09 9.00
C ILE A 320 -19.27 -1.92 8.09
N ASP A 321 -18.82 -2.26 6.88
CA ASP A 321 -19.61 -3.05 5.94
C ASP A 321 -19.80 -4.49 6.41
N ALA A 322 -18.80 -5.12 7.04
CA ALA A 322 -18.90 -6.41 7.68
C ALA A 322 -19.97 -6.41 8.81
N ILE A 323 -19.98 -5.36 9.63
CA ILE A 323 -20.99 -5.20 10.71
C ILE A 323 -22.38 -4.98 10.14
N LYS A 324 -22.55 -4.16 9.10
CA LYS A 324 -23.85 -3.96 8.43
C LYS A 324 -24.42 -5.26 7.88
N GLN A 325 -23.58 -6.11 7.27
CA GLN A 325 -24.01 -7.42 6.77
C GLN A 325 -24.38 -8.36 7.91
N PHE A 326 -23.59 -8.39 8.99
CA PHE A 326 -23.91 -9.14 10.19
C PHE A 326 -25.29 -8.73 10.77
N ASN A 327 -25.52 -7.41 10.94
CA ASN A 327 -26.79 -6.90 11.45
C ASN A 327 -27.96 -7.28 10.55
N LYS A 328 -27.80 -7.20 9.22
CA LYS A 328 -28.84 -7.60 8.26
C LYS A 328 -29.21 -9.09 8.40
N VAL A 329 -28.23 -9.96 8.64
CA VAL A 329 -28.48 -11.42 8.82
C VAL A 329 -29.20 -11.71 10.15
N HIS A 330 -28.95 -10.92 11.19
CA HIS A 330 -29.50 -11.11 12.53
C HIS A 330 -30.73 -10.22 12.84
N GLY A 331 -31.15 -9.37 11.91
CA GLY A 331 -32.36 -8.53 12.07
C GLY A 331 -32.18 -7.35 13.02
N PHE A 332 -30.95 -6.83 13.15
CA PHE A 332 -30.60 -5.65 13.95
C PHE A 332 -30.60 -4.37 13.11
#